data_5f4473371bc47a60f81fe4e168fd3de6
#
_entry.id   5f4473371bc47a60f81fe4e168fd3de6
#
_cell.length_a   1.000
_cell.length_b   1.000
_cell.length_c   1.000
_cell.angle_alpha   90.00
_cell.angle_beta   90.00
_cell.angle_gamma   90.00
#
_symmetry.space_group_name_H-M   'P 1'
#
loop_
_entity.id
_entity.type
_entity.pdbx_description
1 polymer ?
#
loop_
_entity_poly.entity_id
_entity_poly.type
_entity_poly.pdbx_seq_one_letter_code
_entity_poly.pdbx_strand_id
1 'polypeptide(L)'
;MQRAPAFLVSLLALLYFGAGIVAMREAAAQEQAASPGPHIAVLLPLQSPTLGRLADAVRRGVLEAHRVHAGAGLPVVILSSGEDPYEITQAYERAVQQGARFIVGPLTRSAVSVVAVSNLAAVPTLALNAPESDSPLPYTMYLFGMQVENEARQLARLAARHGRRRALIVASDSPLSKRLAEAFRAEWGQRGNQIEDEFQYTTDLASLSKLRDALTVGKADMVFLALDGKHAKLIRSYLGLSMPIYATSLVHTSDAPLANYELNGVYFVDMPWLLAPDHPAVLSYERPDPAQANIEYQRFYAIGIDAYRIAQSLLRPDAEFQPLDGVTGYITLDRERRLAREAVPAQFVQGETKVLSDASSQ
;
A
#
# COMPACT_ATOMS: atom_id res chain seq x y z
N MET A 1 -25.79 85.19 0.66
CA MET A 1 -25.57 84.23 1.72
C MET A 1 -26.40 82.98 1.36
N GLN A 2 -25.75 81.98 0.71
CA GLN A 2 -26.45 80.76 0.25
C GLN A 2 -26.07 79.63 1.20
N ARG A 3 -27.08 79.00 1.79
CA ARG A 3 -26.93 77.73 2.54
C ARG A 3 -27.10 76.57 1.53
N ALA A 4 -26.03 75.84 1.26
CA ALA A 4 -26.06 74.60 0.49
C ALA A 4 -26.64 73.44 1.34
N PRO A 5 -27.35 72.47 0.75
CA PRO A 5 -28.14 71.51 1.47
C PRO A 5 -27.31 70.34 2.00
N ALA A 6 -27.37 70.12 3.32
CA ALA A 6 -26.79 68.99 4.02
C ALA A 6 -27.41 67.62 3.69
N PHE A 7 -28.47 67.57 2.84
CA PHE A 7 -29.21 66.37 2.49
C PHE A 7 -28.55 65.46 1.45
N LEU A 8 -27.63 66.00 0.61
CA LEU A 8 -27.01 65.17 -0.47
C LEU A 8 -25.89 64.29 0.04
N VAL A 9 -25.21 64.65 1.09
CA VAL A 9 -24.06 63.88 1.67
C VAL A 9 -24.58 62.63 2.42
N SER A 10 -25.76 62.73 3.08
CA SER A 10 -26.30 61.58 3.82
C SER A 10 -26.86 60.49 2.89
N LEU A 11 -27.32 60.82 1.69
CA LEU A 11 -27.87 59.84 0.74
C LEU A 11 -26.74 59.05 0.06
N LEU A 12 -25.57 59.68 -0.21
CA LEU A 12 -24.41 58.97 -0.77
C LEU A 12 -23.75 58.00 0.24
N ALA A 13 -23.72 58.35 1.53
CA ALA A 13 -23.18 57.46 2.57
C ALA A 13 -24.03 56.20 2.77
N LEU A 14 -25.37 56.32 2.67
CA LEU A 14 -26.27 55.14 2.75
C LEU A 14 -26.17 54.22 1.54
N LEU A 15 -25.92 54.74 0.35
CA LEU A 15 -25.72 53.93 -0.86
C LEU A 15 -24.36 53.17 -0.87
N TYR A 16 -23.29 53.76 -0.31
CA TYR A 16 -22.00 53.08 -0.14
C TYR A 16 -22.05 52.01 0.94
N PHE A 17 -22.79 52.21 2.03
CA PHE A 17 -22.94 51.20 3.07
C PHE A 17 -23.78 49.99 2.62
N GLY A 18 -24.83 50.23 1.81
CA GLY A 18 -25.64 49.18 1.22
C GLY A 18 -24.92 48.33 0.20
N ALA A 19 -24.08 48.97 -0.67
CA ALA A 19 -23.26 48.26 -1.65
C ALA A 19 -22.17 47.40 -1.00
N GLY A 20 -21.57 47.84 0.12
CA GLY A 20 -20.58 47.06 0.88
C GLY A 20 -21.17 45.82 1.55
N ILE A 21 -22.37 45.88 2.06
CA ILE A 21 -23.08 44.76 2.69
C ILE A 21 -23.50 43.71 1.64
N VAL A 22 -23.94 44.14 0.45
CA VAL A 22 -24.30 43.22 -0.64
C VAL A 22 -23.04 42.53 -1.19
N ALA A 23 -21.94 43.27 -1.39
CA ALA A 23 -20.67 42.70 -1.83
C ALA A 23 -20.07 41.72 -0.79
N MET A 24 -20.17 42.01 0.50
CA MET A 24 -19.79 41.05 1.56
C MET A 24 -20.69 39.81 1.63
N ARG A 25 -21.97 39.92 1.34
CA ARG A 25 -22.87 38.79 1.24
C ARG A 25 -22.63 37.94 -0.02
N GLU A 26 -22.31 38.54 -1.15
CA GLU A 26 -21.92 37.82 -2.34
C GLU A 26 -20.54 37.14 -2.18
N ALA A 27 -19.56 37.80 -1.55
CA ALA A 27 -18.26 37.20 -1.22
C ALA A 27 -18.41 36.03 -0.23
N ALA A 28 -19.27 36.16 0.81
CA ALA A 28 -19.58 35.09 1.75
C ALA A 28 -20.39 33.94 1.11
N ALA A 29 -21.23 34.24 0.09
CA ALA A 29 -21.94 33.22 -0.67
C ALA A 29 -21.06 32.50 -1.70
N GLN A 30 -19.98 33.11 -2.19
CA GLN A 30 -19.00 32.49 -3.06
C GLN A 30 -17.99 31.62 -2.29
N GLU A 31 -17.79 31.86 -0.99
CA GLU A 31 -16.93 31.04 -0.11
C GLU A 31 -17.65 29.80 0.44
N GLN A 32 -18.95 29.71 0.30
CA GLN A 32 -19.69 28.46 0.38
C GLN A 32 -19.61 27.73 -0.97
N ALA A 33 -18.38 27.31 -1.34
CA ALA A 33 -18.19 26.34 -2.39
C ALA A 33 -19.10 25.14 -2.07
N ALA A 34 -20.07 24.89 -2.92
CA ALA A 34 -21.03 23.81 -2.75
C ALA A 34 -20.27 22.56 -2.36
N SER A 35 -20.62 21.96 -1.23
CA SER A 35 -20.05 20.68 -0.81
C SER A 35 -20.08 19.75 -2.04
N PRO A 36 -19.00 19.04 -2.39
CA PRO A 36 -18.91 18.29 -3.64
C PRO A 36 -19.95 17.16 -3.77
N GLY A 37 -20.89 17.07 -2.83
CA GLY A 37 -21.91 16.02 -2.80
C GLY A 37 -21.33 14.65 -2.44
N PRO A 38 -22.07 13.57 -2.67
CA PRO A 38 -21.57 12.22 -2.41
C PRO A 38 -20.33 11.91 -3.25
N HIS A 39 -19.20 11.54 -2.60
CA HIS A 39 -17.94 11.26 -3.29
C HIS A 39 -17.10 10.20 -2.54
N ILE A 40 -16.08 9.69 -3.20
CA ILE A 40 -14.98 8.94 -2.59
C ILE A 40 -13.87 9.95 -2.26
N ALA A 41 -13.56 10.12 -0.98
CA ALA A 41 -12.41 10.91 -0.55
C ALA A 41 -11.14 10.06 -0.55
N VAL A 42 -10.04 10.63 -1.05
CA VAL A 42 -8.73 9.97 -1.05
C VAL A 42 -7.80 10.79 -0.16
N LEU A 43 -7.54 10.29 1.05
CA LEU A 43 -6.77 10.96 2.09
C LEU A 43 -5.33 10.44 2.10
N LEU A 44 -4.39 11.26 1.63
CA LEU A 44 -3.00 10.87 1.43
C LEU A 44 -2.02 11.92 1.96
N PRO A 45 -0.84 11.52 2.47
CA PRO A 45 0.19 12.45 2.97
C PRO A 45 1.00 13.06 1.80
N LEU A 46 0.32 13.79 0.90
CA LEU A 46 0.95 14.38 -0.30
C LEU A 46 1.96 15.47 0.04
N GLN A 47 1.88 16.05 1.24
CA GLN A 47 2.82 17.08 1.71
C GLN A 47 4.00 16.50 2.49
N SER A 48 4.06 15.19 2.70
CA SER A 48 5.17 14.53 3.38
C SER A 48 6.46 14.65 2.57
N PRO A 49 7.56 15.13 3.15
CA PRO A 49 8.86 15.19 2.48
C PRO A 49 9.41 13.81 2.10
N THR A 50 9.05 12.78 2.87
CA THR A 50 9.56 11.41 2.71
C THR A 50 8.61 10.53 1.87
N LEU A 51 7.31 10.67 2.05
CA LEU A 51 6.30 9.80 1.44
C LEU A 51 5.49 10.46 0.33
N GLY A 52 5.60 11.78 0.13
CA GLY A 52 4.78 12.53 -0.82
C GLY A 52 4.84 11.96 -2.25
N ARG A 53 6.00 11.50 -2.70
CA ARG A 53 6.16 10.85 -4.01
C ARG A 53 5.39 9.52 -4.10
N LEU A 54 5.41 8.70 -3.06
CA LEU A 54 4.68 7.42 -3.02
C LEU A 54 3.18 7.64 -2.82
N ALA A 55 2.81 8.64 -2.04
CA ALA A 55 1.43 9.09 -1.90
C ALA A 55 0.86 9.59 -3.25
N ASP A 56 1.66 10.33 -4.04
CA ASP A 56 1.29 10.73 -5.40
C ASP A 56 1.12 9.53 -6.34
N ALA A 57 1.92 8.48 -6.20
CA ALA A 57 1.74 7.24 -6.94
C ALA A 57 0.37 6.61 -6.66
N VAL A 58 -0.02 6.49 -5.37
CA VAL A 58 -1.36 6.00 -4.99
C VAL A 58 -2.46 6.89 -5.59
N ARG A 59 -2.33 8.22 -5.45
CA ARG A 59 -3.28 9.19 -6.02
C ARG A 59 -3.46 8.97 -7.51
N ARG A 60 -2.38 8.85 -8.26
CA ARG A 60 -2.41 8.62 -9.72
C ARG A 60 -3.05 7.28 -10.06
N GLY A 61 -2.75 6.21 -9.32
CA GLY A 61 -3.39 4.91 -9.51
C GLY A 61 -4.90 4.95 -9.27
N VAL A 62 -5.35 5.64 -8.21
CA VAL A 62 -6.78 5.86 -7.95
C VAL A 62 -7.44 6.61 -9.11
N LEU A 63 -6.83 7.70 -9.59
CA LEU A 63 -7.38 8.51 -10.68
C LEU A 63 -7.40 7.75 -12.01
N GLU A 64 -6.41 6.92 -12.28
CA GLU A 64 -6.38 6.07 -13.46
C GLU A 64 -7.51 5.02 -13.42
N ALA A 65 -7.69 4.35 -12.29
CA ALA A 65 -8.79 3.41 -12.12
C ALA A 65 -10.15 4.11 -12.21
N HIS A 66 -10.28 5.32 -11.66
CA HIS A 66 -11.48 6.14 -11.80
C HIS A 66 -11.74 6.48 -13.29
N ARG A 67 -10.71 6.85 -14.05
CA ARG A 67 -10.81 7.14 -15.48
C ARG A 67 -11.30 5.93 -16.29
N VAL A 68 -10.73 4.75 -16.02
CA VAL A 68 -11.09 3.50 -16.73
C VAL A 68 -12.52 3.08 -16.40
N HIS A 69 -12.96 3.27 -15.16
CA HIS A 69 -14.29 2.91 -14.69
C HIS A 69 -15.25 4.12 -14.66
N ALA A 70 -14.93 5.21 -15.36
CA ALA A 70 -15.74 6.43 -15.41
C ALA A 70 -17.17 6.12 -15.86
N GLY A 71 -18.14 6.66 -15.10
CA GLY A 71 -19.59 6.46 -15.36
C GLY A 71 -20.25 5.41 -14.45
N ALA A 72 -19.50 4.60 -13.70
CA ALA A 72 -20.05 3.57 -12.83
C ALA A 72 -20.00 3.90 -11.33
N GLY A 73 -19.44 5.05 -10.91
CA GLY A 73 -19.18 5.31 -9.51
C GLY A 73 -19.28 6.79 -9.07
N LEU A 74 -19.06 7.01 -7.77
CA LEU A 74 -18.98 8.33 -7.19
C LEU A 74 -17.74 9.09 -7.68
N PRO A 75 -17.80 10.44 -7.77
CA PRO A 75 -16.61 11.25 -8.08
C PRO A 75 -15.54 11.07 -6.99
N VAL A 76 -14.28 11.33 -7.38
CA VAL A 76 -13.12 11.21 -6.49
C VAL A 76 -12.68 12.60 -6.08
N VAL A 77 -12.50 12.83 -4.78
CA VAL A 77 -11.97 14.06 -4.18
C VAL A 77 -10.67 13.75 -3.47
N ILE A 78 -9.59 14.43 -3.87
CA ILE A 78 -8.26 14.23 -3.27
C ILE A 78 -8.11 15.20 -2.09
N LEU A 79 -7.79 14.66 -0.92
CA LEU A 79 -7.48 15.40 0.29
C LEU A 79 -6.03 15.15 0.69
N SER A 80 -5.27 16.23 0.79
CA SER A 80 -3.89 16.19 1.24
C SER A 80 -3.82 16.36 2.75
N SER A 81 -3.00 15.53 3.41
CA SER A 81 -2.57 15.74 4.79
C SER A 81 -1.05 15.79 4.86
N GLY A 82 -0.51 16.25 6.00
CA GLY A 82 0.84 15.96 6.43
C GLY A 82 0.91 14.62 7.17
N GLU A 83 1.89 14.49 8.07
CA GLU A 83 2.08 13.32 8.93
C GLU A 83 1.63 13.58 10.38
N ASP A 84 1.30 14.81 10.72
CA ASP A 84 0.86 15.21 12.05
C ASP A 84 -0.53 14.65 12.37
N PRO A 85 -0.74 14.06 13.57
CA PRO A 85 -2.03 13.51 13.99
C PRO A 85 -3.20 14.48 13.89
N TYR A 86 -2.98 15.75 14.22
CA TYR A 86 -4.02 16.77 14.16
C TYR A 86 -4.43 17.08 12.72
N GLU A 87 -3.46 17.22 11.80
CA GLU A 87 -3.73 17.44 10.38
C GLU A 87 -4.49 16.27 9.75
N ILE A 88 -4.13 15.03 10.12
CA ILE A 88 -4.82 13.82 9.67
C ILE A 88 -6.26 13.81 10.14
N THR A 89 -6.49 14.10 11.43
CA THR A 89 -7.82 14.19 12.03
C THR A 89 -8.67 15.23 11.32
N GLN A 90 -8.15 16.44 11.14
CA GLN A 90 -8.85 17.53 10.46
C GLN A 90 -9.16 17.20 8.98
N ALA A 91 -8.22 16.57 8.28
CA ALA A 91 -8.45 16.18 6.89
C ALA A 91 -9.54 15.11 6.79
N TYR A 92 -9.57 14.16 7.73
CA TYR A 92 -10.62 13.14 7.80
C TYR A 92 -12.00 13.76 8.10
N GLU A 93 -12.09 14.62 9.10
CA GLU A 93 -13.33 15.33 9.45
C GLU A 93 -13.85 16.16 8.28
N ARG A 94 -12.98 16.88 7.59
CA ARG A 94 -13.34 17.63 6.37
C ARG A 94 -13.90 16.72 5.29
N ALA A 95 -13.32 15.52 5.07
CA ALA A 95 -13.87 14.56 4.12
C ALA A 95 -15.33 14.22 4.45
N VAL A 96 -15.59 13.87 5.70
CA VAL A 96 -16.94 13.51 6.18
C VAL A 96 -17.92 14.70 6.05
N GLN A 97 -17.51 15.89 6.48
CA GLN A 97 -18.31 17.10 6.39
C GLN A 97 -18.64 17.51 4.94
N GLN A 98 -17.74 17.25 4.00
CA GLN A 98 -17.92 17.49 2.57
C GLN A 98 -18.80 16.43 1.88
N GLY A 99 -19.26 15.41 2.60
CA GLY A 99 -20.17 14.40 2.09
C GLY A 99 -19.49 13.14 1.53
N ALA A 100 -18.26 12.84 1.97
CA ALA A 100 -17.62 11.58 1.61
C ALA A 100 -18.50 10.39 2.01
N ARG A 101 -18.71 9.47 1.09
CA ARG A 101 -19.40 8.20 1.32
C ARG A 101 -18.45 7.05 1.57
N PHE A 102 -17.21 7.23 1.18
CA PHE A 102 -16.12 6.28 1.37
C PHE A 102 -14.80 7.06 1.44
N ILE A 103 -13.86 6.59 2.28
CA ILE A 103 -12.53 7.18 2.38
C ILE A 103 -11.49 6.12 2.01
N VAL A 104 -10.61 6.42 1.05
CA VAL A 104 -9.42 5.66 0.72
C VAL A 104 -8.22 6.32 1.39
N GLY A 105 -7.52 5.60 2.23
CA GLY A 105 -6.50 6.13 3.13
C GLY A 105 -6.95 6.05 4.59
N PRO A 106 -6.10 6.45 5.53
CA PRO A 106 -4.74 6.97 5.34
C PRO A 106 -3.70 5.90 4.92
N LEU A 107 -2.48 6.37 4.55
CA LEU A 107 -1.43 5.53 3.97
C LEU A 107 -0.41 5.03 5.01
N THR A 108 -0.12 5.77 6.06
CA THR A 108 0.90 5.42 7.05
C THR A 108 0.32 4.67 8.23
N ARG A 109 1.12 3.81 8.88
CA ARG A 109 0.70 3.05 10.07
C ARG A 109 0.24 3.97 11.21
N SER A 110 1.00 5.05 11.46
CA SER A 110 0.66 6.05 12.48
C SER A 110 -0.68 6.73 12.18
N ALA A 111 -0.89 7.16 10.94
CA ALA A 111 -2.15 7.80 10.53
C ALA A 111 -3.35 6.83 10.63
N VAL A 112 -3.17 5.56 10.28
CA VAL A 112 -4.21 4.52 10.49
C VAL A 112 -4.53 4.39 11.97
N SER A 113 -3.50 4.34 12.84
CA SER A 113 -3.70 4.29 14.29
C SER A 113 -4.48 5.50 14.81
N VAL A 114 -4.16 6.71 14.34
CA VAL A 114 -4.88 7.95 14.70
C VAL A 114 -6.37 7.83 14.37
N VAL A 115 -6.70 7.46 13.14
CA VAL A 115 -8.11 7.32 12.70
C VAL A 115 -8.81 6.18 13.45
N ALA A 116 -8.13 5.07 13.70
CA ALA A 116 -8.72 3.92 14.38
C ALA A 116 -9.10 4.20 15.84
N VAL A 117 -8.28 4.97 16.58
CA VAL A 117 -8.53 5.25 18.02
C VAL A 117 -9.40 6.49 18.26
N SER A 118 -9.55 7.37 17.29
CA SER A 118 -10.22 8.66 17.45
C SER A 118 -11.75 8.62 17.30
N ASN A 119 -12.36 7.44 17.10
CA ASN A 119 -13.77 7.26 16.75
C ASN A 119 -14.24 8.10 15.53
N LEU A 120 -13.32 8.55 14.70
CA LEU A 120 -13.61 9.35 13.50
C LEU A 120 -14.17 8.53 12.35
N ALA A 121 -13.95 7.21 12.35
CA ALA A 121 -14.35 6.32 11.26
C ALA A 121 -15.90 6.25 11.11
N ALA A 122 -16.51 7.37 10.80
CA ALA A 122 -17.96 7.55 10.65
C ALA A 122 -18.49 6.99 9.31
N VAL A 123 -17.63 6.85 8.31
CA VAL A 123 -17.96 6.30 7.00
C VAL A 123 -17.03 5.11 6.68
N PRO A 124 -17.43 4.19 5.77
CA PRO A 124 -16.55 3.11 5.34
C PRO A 124 -15.19 3.67 4.88
N THR A 125 -14.12 3.12 5.45
CA THR A 125 -12.75 3.62 5.27
C THR A 125 -11.83 2.47 4.91
N LEU A 126 -11.15 2.55 3.78
CA LEU A 126 -10.11 1.63 3.33
C LEU A 126 -8.74 2.18 3.71
N ALA A 127 -8.25 1.84 4.88
CA ALA A 127 -6.91 2.18 5.32
C ALA A 127 -5.86 1.42 4.47
N LEU A 128 -4.86 2.15 3.97
CA LEU A 128 -3.85 1.60 3.06
C LEU A 128 -2.63 1.02 3.81
N ASN A 129 -2.79 0.77 5.10
CA ASN A 129 -1.82 0.11 5.96
C ASN A 129 -2.53 -0.54 7.16
N ALA A 130 -1.77 -1.30 7.97
CA ALA A 130 -2.21 -1.76 9.27
C ALA A 130 -1.86 -0.72 10.35
N PRO A 131 -2.61 -0.61 11.47
CA PRO A 131 -2.24 0.22 12.59
C PRO A 131 -0.94 -0.24 13.25
N GLU A 132 -0.38 0.57 14.13
CA GLU A 132 0.86 0.24 14.86
C GLU A 132 0.63 -0.77 15.97
N SER A 133 -0.57 -0.82 16.53
CA SER A 133 -0.98 -1.73 17.60
C SER A 133 -2.09 -2.67 17.11
N ASP A 134 -2.22 -3.83 17.76
CA ASP A 134 -3.28 -4.82 17.50
C ASP A 134 -4.61 -4.44 18.17
N SER A 135 -4.90 -3.15 18.33
CA SER A 135 -6.17 -2.68 18.87
C SER A 135 -7.34 -3.04 17.95
N PRO A 136 -8.53 -3.31 18.50
CA PRO A 136 -9.71 -3.57 17.69
C PRO A 136 -9.99 -2.42 16.71
N LEU A 137 -10.27 -2.75 15.46
CA LEU A 137 -10.58 -1.77 14.43
C LEU A 137 -12.04 -1.30 14.52
N PRO A 138 -12.33 -0.04 14.21
CA PRO A 138 -13.71 0.42 14.00
C PRO A 138 -14.42 -0.47 12.97
N TYR A 139 -15.73 -0.68 13.19
CA TYR A 139 -16.52 -1.55 12.30
C TYR A 139 -16.57 -1.05 10.84
N THR A 140 -16.40 0.24 10.63
CA THR A 140 -16.37 0.88 9.30
C THR A 140 -15.01 0.81 8.61
N MET A 141 -13.95 0.31 9.30
CA MET A 141 -12.60 0.31 8.75
C MET A 141 -12.24 -1.04 8.13
N TYR A 142 -11.69 -0.97 6.92
CA TYR A 142 -11.09 -2.07 6.17
C TYR A 142 -9.58 -1.81 6.04
N LEU A 143 -8.78 -2.87 6.04
CA LEU A 143 -7.34 -2.77 5.85
C LEU A 143 -6.92 -3.35 4.51
N PHE A 144 -6.16 -2.58 3.75
CA PHE A 144 -5.53 -2.98 2.51
C PHE A 144 -4.15 -2.31 2.39
N GLY A 145 -3.19 -2.91 1.73
CA GLY A 145 -1.88 -2.30 1.54
C GLY A 145 -0.81 -3.28 1.10
N MET A 146 0.44 -2.91 1.29
CA MET A 146 1.57 -3.74 0.86
C MET A 146 1.64 -5.08 1.59
N GLN A 147 1.38 -5.11 2.88
CA GLN A 147 1.25 -6.32 3.73
C GLN A 147 2.27 -7.41 3.41
N VAL A 148 3.55 -7.04 3.38
CA VAL A 148 4.66 -7.96 3.04
C VAL A 148 4.76 -9.17 3.98
N GLU A 149 4.16 -9.10 5.15
CA GLU A 149 3.97 -10.24 6.06
C GLU A 149 3.08 -11.34 5.43
N ASN A 150 2.09 -10.97 4.62
CA ASN A 150 1.29 -11.95 3.87
C ASN A 150 2.10 -12.62 2.75
N GLU A 151 3.04 -11.89 2.14
CA GLU A 151 3.99 -12.46 1.19
C GLU A 151 4.89 -13.52 1.88
N ALA A 152 5.37 -13.24 3.10
CA ALA A 152 6.13 -14.21 3.88
C ALA A 152 5.34 -15.49 4.17
N ARG A 153 4.05 -15.36 4.52
CA ARG A 153 3.14 -16.53 4.66
C ARG A 153 2.96 -17.27 3.34
N GLN A 154 2.75 -16.54 2.23
CA GLN A 154 2.62 -17.13 0.90
C GLN A 154 3.87 -17.91 0.50
N LEU A 155 5.06 -17.38 0.79
CA LEU A 155 6.34 -18.05 0.52
C LEU A 155 6.53 -19.32 1.38
N ALA A 156 6.07 -19.32 2.62
CA ALA A 156 6.04 -20.54 3.44
C ALA A 156 5.17 -21.63 2.79
N ARG A 157 3.99 -21.24 2.27
CA ARG A 157 3.12 -22.17 1.51
C ARG A 157 3.79 -22.64 0.22
N LEU A 158 4.42 -21.74 -0.52
CA LEU A 158 5.12 -22.07 -1.78
C LEU A 158 6.26 -23.04 -1.52
N ALA A 159 7.13 -22.78 -0.55
CA ALA A 159 8.25 -23.64 -0.20
C ALA A 159 7.77 -25.04 0.24
N ALA A 160 6.67 -25.12 1.01
CA ALA A 160 6.08 -26.38 1.39
C ALA A 160 5.55 -27.17 0.17
N ARG A 161 4.92 -26.51 -0.82
CA ARG A 161 4.54 -27.13 -2.11
C ARG A 161 5.74 -27.62 -2.90
N HIS A 162 6.88 -26.92 -2.82
CA HIS A 162 8.16 -27.37 -3.41
C HIS A 162 8.83 -28.52 -2.63
N GLY A 163 8.15 -29.10 -1.63
CA GLY A 163 8.63 -30.25 -0.86
C GLY A 163 9.63 -29.90 0.25
N ARG A 164 9.81 -28.60 0.57
CA ARG A 164 10.69 -28.17 1.67
C ARG A 164 10.05 -28.45 3.02
N ARG A 165 10.90 -28.79 4.01
CA ARG A 165 10.43 -29.18 5.36
C ARG A 165 11.22 -28.53 6.49
N ARG A 166 12.46 -28.11 6.25
CA ARG A 166 13.35 -27.56 7.26
C ARG A 166 13.94 -26.24 6.78
N ALA A 167 13.52 -25.14 7.38
CA ALA A 167 13.92 -23.81 6.99
C ALA A 167 15.00 -23.24 7.90
N LEU A 168 15.98 -22.56 7.30
CA LEU A 168 16.80 -21.57 7.97
C LEU A 168 16.18 -20.20 7.70
N ILE A 169 15.91 -19.42 8.74
CA ILE A 169 15.47 -18.03 8.61
C ILE A 169 16.69 -17.13 8.75
N VAL A 170 16.84 -16.18 7.84
CA VAL A 170 17.85 -15.12 7.93
C VAL A 170 17.14 -13.79 8.07
N ALA A 171 17.30 -13.12 9.21
CA ALA A 171 16.64 -11.87 9.55
C ALA A 171 17.62 -10.82 10.08
N SER A 172 17.29 -9.55 9.93
CA SER A 172 18.02 -8.43 10.53
C SER A 172 17.30 -7.90 11.78
N ASP A 173 17.93 -6.97 12.50
CA ASP A 173 17.34 -6.34 13.68
C ASP A 173 16.18 -5.36 13.36
N SER A 174 15.94 -5.05 12.09
CA SER A 174 14.88 -4.10 11.71
C SER A 174 13.49 -4.62 12.11
N PRO A 175 12.59 -3.74 12.56
CA PRO A 175 11.23 -4.12 12.93
C PRO A 175 10.48 -4.86 11.80
N LEU A 176 10.71 -4.47 10.55
CA LEU A 176 10.10 -5.12 9.38
C LEU A 176 10.63 -6.55 9.22
N SER A 177 11.94 -6.74 9.26
CA SER A 177 12.57 -8.06 9.14
C SER A 177 12.05 -9.04 10.21
N LYS A 178 11.92 -8.58 11.45
CA LYS A 178 11.36 -9.37 12.57
C LYS A 178 9.91 -9.79 12.29
N ARG A 179 9.06 -8.89 11.77
CA ARG A 179 7.67 -9.23 11.42
C ARG A 179 7.59 -10.22 10.25
N LEU A 180 8.48 -10.11 9.26
CA LEU A 180 8.54 -11.08 8.16
C LEU A 180 8.94 -12.47 8.65
N ALA A 181 9.98 -12.55 9.48
CA ALA A 181 10.43 -13.81 10.09
C ALA A 181 9.31 -14.45 10.92
N GLU A 182 8.61 -13.66 11.74
CA GLU A 182 7.49 -14.15 12.55
C GLU A 182 6.33 -14.65 11.67
N ALA A 183 5.94 -13.91 10.64
CA ALA A 183 4.87 -14.30 9.74
C ALA A 183 5.19 -15.60 8.98
N PHE A 184 6.45 -15.74 8.52
CA PHE A 184 6.92 -16.97 7.90
C PHE A 184 6.90 -18.15 8.89
N ARG A 185 7.46 -17.96 10.09
CA ARG A 185 7.55 -18.99 11.15
C ARG A 185 6.17 -19.51 11.53
N ALA A 186 5.22 -18.60 11.76
CA ALA A 186 3.85 -18.96 12.13
C ALA A 186 3.18 -19.85 11.06
N GLU A 187 3.22 -19.45 9.80
CA GLU A 187 2.64 -20.22 8.70
C GLU A 187 3.38 -21.54 8.46
N TRP A 188 4.73 -21.54 8.59
CA TRP A 188 5.57 -22.71 8.39
C TRP A 188 5.28 -23.79 9.44
N GLY A 189 5.17 -23.39 10.71
CA GLY A 189 4.86 -24.28 11.84
C GLY A 189 3.46 -24.88 11.79
N GLN A 190 2.45 -24.09 11.35
CA GLN A 190 1.06 -24.58 11.17
C GLN A 190 0.98 -25.73 10.16
N ARG A 191 1.97 -25.87 9.29
CA ARG A 191 2.07 -26.95 8.30
C ARG A 191 2.87 -28.16 8.78
N GLY A 192 3.28 -28.18 10.07
CA GLY A 192 4.10 -29.24 10.64
C GLY A 192 5.56 -29.23 10.16
N ASN A 193 6.01 -28.16 9.54
CA ASN A 193 7.40 -27.99 9.12
C ASN A 193 8.25 -27.42 10.25
N GLN A 194 9.58 -27.57 10.16
CA GLN A 194 10.51 -27.19 11.22
C GLN A 194 11.34 -25.96 10.83
N ILE A 195 11.56 -25.08 11.78
CA ILE A 195 12.64 -24.10 11.72
C ILE A 195 13.89 -24.78 12.28
N GLU A 196 14.88 -24.99 11.45
CA GLU A 196 16.13 -25.64 11.84
C GLU A 196 17.01 -24.68 12.64
N ASP A 197 17.09 -23.40 12.17
CA ASP A 197 17.85 -22.36 12.83
C ASP A 197 17.36 -20.98 12.40
N GLU A 198 17.68 -19.95 13.18
CA GLU A 198 17.43 -18.53 12.89
C GLU A 198 18.75 -17.76 12.98
N PHE A 199 19.17 -17.22 11.85
CA PHE A 199 20.41 -16.49 11.76
C PHE A 199 20.15 -14.98 11.79
N GLN A 200 20.72 -14.31 12.80
CA GLN A 200 20.73 -12.86 12.89
C GLN A 200 21.76 -12.28 11.91
N TYR A 201 21.30 -11.71 10.82
CA TYR A 201 22.16 -11.07 9.83
C TYR A 201 22.76 -9.78 10.38
N THR A 202 24.06 -9.67 10.27
CA THR A 202 24.83 -8.44 10.47
C THR A 202 25.81 -8.29 9.29
N THR A 203 26.36 -7.10 9.11
CA THR A 203 27.29 -6.81 7.99
C THR A 203 28.74 -7.25 8.26
N ASP A 204 29.02 -7.82 9.44
CA ASP A 204 30.38 -8.24 9.76
C ASP A 204 30.73 -9.61 9.14
N LEU A 205 32.00 -9.74 8.72
CA LEU A 205 32.50 -10.95 8.05
C LEU A 205 32.45 -12.21 8.93
N ALA A 206 32.62 -12.07 10.24
CA ALA A 206 32.57 -13.20 11.17
C ALA A 206 31.16 -13.79 11.24
N SER A 207 30.13 -12.92 11.22
CA SER A 207 28.73 -13.33 11.12
C SER A 207 28.46 -14.10 9.83
N LEU A 208 28.89 -13.58 8.70
CA LEU A 208 28.69 -14.23 7.39
C LEU A 208 29.40 -15.60 7.28
N SER A 209 30.57 -15.75 7.91
CA SER A 209 31.26 -17.05 7.98
C SER A 209 30.45 -18.05 8.81
N LYS A 210 29.91 -17.65 9.96
CA LYS A 210 29.04 -18.52 10.78
C LYS A 210 27.79 -18.98 10.04
N LEU A 211 27.18 -18.11 9.21
CA LEU A 211 26.06 -18.50 8.38
C LEU A 211 26.42 -19.61 7.39
N ARG A 212 27.56 -19.50 6.72
CA ARG A 212 28.04 -20.54 5.81
C ARG A 212 28.28 -21.85 6.54
N ASP A 213 28.87 -21.82 7.73
CA ASP A 213 29.12 -22.99 8.56
C ASP A 213 27.79 -23.64 9.02
N ALA A 214 26.80 -22.84 9.44
CA ALA A 214 25.47 -23.31 9.80
C ALA A 214 24.76 -24.02 8.62
N LEU A 215 24.92 -23.51 7.39
CA LEU A 215 24.36 -24.15 6.20
C LEU A 215 25.08 -25.44 5.82
N THR A 216 26.37 -25.54 6.11
CA THR A 216 27.19 -26.73 5.78
C THR A 216 26.93 -27.89 6.74
N VAL A 217 26.73 -27.59 8.01
CA VAL A 217 26.52 -28.58 9.10
C VAL A 217 25.03 -28.80 9.37
N GLY A 218 24.20 -27.79 9.09
CA GLY A 218 22.76 -27.79 9.36
C GLY A 218 22.00 -28.75 8.45
N LYS A 219 20.76 -29.04 8.86
CA LYS A 219 19.82 -29.89 8.13
C LYS A 219 18.78 -29.11 7.34
N ALA A 220 18.94 -27.79 7.22
CA ALA A 220 18.03 -26.96 6.45
C ALA A 220 18.01 -27.36 4.96
N ASP A 221 16.83 -27.45 4.37
CA ASP A 221 16.64 -27.75 2.95
C ASP A 221 16.17 -26.52 2.15
N MET A 222 16.05 -25.37 2.83
CA MET A 222 15.78 -24.06 2.23
C MET A 222 16.20 -22.92 3.15
N VAL A 223 16.33 -21.72 2.59
CA VAL A 223 16.53 -20.47 3.33
C VAL A 223 15.38 -19.52 3.05
N PHE A 224 14.82 -18.91 4.09
CA PHE A 224 13.94 -17.75 3.97
C PHE A 224 14.73 -16.47 4.33
N LEU A 225 14.78 -15.53 3.39
CA LEU A 225 15.41 -14.21 3.60
C LEU A 225 14.36 -13.18 4.01
N ALA A 226 14.33 -12.84 5.27
CA ALA A 226 13.55 -11.71 5.78
C ALA A 226 14.34 -10.39 5.64
N LEU A 227 14.86 -10.11 4.44
CA LEU A 227 15.77 -9.00 4.13
C LEU A 227 15.28 -8.19 2.93
N ASP A 228 15.74 -6.94 2.84
CA ASP A 228 15.59 -6.14 1.61
C ASP A 228 16.58 -6.56 0.51
N GLY A 229 16.37 -6.03 -0.70
CA GLY A 229 17.17 -6.40 -1.87
C GLY A 229 18.66 -6.10 -1.73
N LYS A 230 19.06 -5.03 -1.03
CA LYS A 230 20.46 -4.70 -0.80
C LYS A 230 21.15 -5.76 0.05
N HIS A 231 20.54 -6.09 1.19
CA HIS A 231 21.11 -7.08 2.12
C HIS A 231 20.99 -8.51 1.56
N ALA A 232 19.92 -8.83 0.84
CA ALA A 232 19.77 -10.11 0.16
C ALA A 232 20.88 -10.34 -0.88
N LYS A 233 21.25 -9.35 -1.68
CA LYS A 233 22.39 -9.43 -2.64
C LYS A 233 23.71 -9.69 -1.93
N LEU A 234 23.99 -8.93 -0.86
CA LEU A 234 25.23 -9.09 -0.09
C LEU A 234 25.38 -10.49 0.48
N ILE A 235 24.31 -11.07 1.02
CA ILE A 235 24.36 -12.38 1.67
C ILE A 235 24.32 -13.54 0.66
N ARG A 236 23.78 -13.33 -0.53
CA ARG A 236 23.54 -14.37 -1.54
C ARG A 236 24.77 -15.22 -1.85
N SER A 237 25.94 -14.58 -1.95
CA SER A 237 27.22 -15.27 -2.25
C SER A 237 27.66 -16.25 -1.16
N TYR A 238 27.17 -16.10 0.08
CA TYR A 238 27.50 -16.97 1.21
C TYR A 238 26.52 -18.15 1.36
N LEU A 239 25.38 -18.14 0.66
CA LEU A 239 24.33 -19.16 0.80
C LEU A 239 24.49 -20.38 -0.11
N GLY A 240 25.52 -20.40 -0.96
CA GLY A 240 25.73 -21.49 -1.92
C GLY A 240 24.68 -21.49 -3.06
N LEU A 241 25.02 -22.13 -4.19
CA LEU A 241 24.17 -22.12 -5.39
C LEU A 241 23.06 -23.19 -5.36
N SER A 242 23.24 -24.26 -4.59
CA SER A 242 22.30 -25.40 -4.54
C SER A 242 21.17 -25.21 -3.52
N MET A 243 21.32 -24.28 -2.57
CA MET A 243 20.31 -24.04 -1.54
C MET A 243 19.15 -23.22 -2.11
N PRO A 244 17.91 -23.73 -2.07
CA PRO A 244 16.73 -22.96 -2.45
C PRO A 244 16.50 -21.80 -1.50
N ILE A 245 16.33 -20.61 -2.05
CA ILE A 245 16.18 -19.36 -1.31
C ILE A 245 14.84 -18.73 -1.66
N TYR A 246 14.12 -18.30 -0.64
CA TYR A 246 12.83 -17.64 -0.75
C TYR A 246 12.88 -16.27 -0.08
N ALA A 247 12.33 -15.25 -0.73
CA ALA A 247 12.32 -13.87 -0.23
C ALA A 247 11.04 -13.15 -0.66
N THR A 248 10.62 -12.12 0.07
CA THR A 248 9.46 -11.29 -0.29
C THR A 248 9.76 -10.37 -1.48
N SER A 249 8.76 -9.64 -1.97
CA SER A 249 8.91 -8.63 -3.02
C SER A 249 9.99 -7.58 -2.73
N LEU A 250 10.42 -7.43 -1.49
CA LEU A 250 11.46 -6.48 -1.09
C LEU A 250 12.81 -6.72 -1.78
N VAL A 251 13.05 -7.92 -2.31
CA VAL A 251 14.28 -8.21 -3.07
C VAL A 251 14.22 -7.73 -4.52
N HIS A 252 13.02 -7.52 -5.07
CA HIS A 252 12.81 -7.05 -6.43
C HIS A 252 12.81 -5.51 -6.45
N THR A 253 13.96 -4.92 -6.71
CA THR A 253 14.19 -3.47 -6.64
C THR A 253 14.46 -2.82 -8.00
N SER A 254 14.63 -3.62 -9.07
CA SER A 254 14.94 -3.16 -10.42
C SER A 254 14.44 -4.15 -11.46
N ASP A 255 13.97 -3.65 -12.63
CA ASP A 255 13.65 -4.47 -13.80
C ASP A 255 14.91 -4.76 -14.66
N ALA A 256 16.04 -4.11 -14.37
CA ALA A 256 17.27 -4.33 -15.10
C ALA A 256 17.91 -5.68 -14.71
N PRO A 257 18.12 -6.63 -15.66
CA PRO A 257 18.64 -7.95 -15.36
C PRO A 257 19.99 -7.92 -14.63
N LEU A 258 20.88 -7.03 -15.03
CA LEU A 258 22.20 -6.89 -14.41
C LEU A 258 22.10 -6.53 -12.92
N ALA A 259 21.12 -5.73 -12.53
CA ALA A 259 20.91 -5.34 -11.13
C ALA A 259 20.41 -6.51 -10.26
N ASN A 260 19.81 -7.53 -10.84
CA ASN A 260 19.27 -8.69 -10.13
C ASN A 260 20.13 -9.95 -10.29
N TYR A 261 21.23 -9.89 -11.03
CA TYR A 261 22.04 -11.06 -11.36
C TYR A 261 22.54 -11.82 -10.12
N GLU A 262 22.88 -11.11 -9.06
CA GLU A 262 23.29 -11.69 -7.77
C GLU A 262 22.17 -12.48 -7.08
N LEU A 263 20.91 -12.17 -7.37
CA LEU A 263 19.75 -12.87 -6.82
C LEU A 263 19.33 -14.11 -7.64
N ASN A 264 20.14 -14.50 -8.63
CA ASN A 264 19.84 -15.64 -9.49
C ASN A 264 19.47 -16.89 -8.66
N GLY A 265 18.37 -17.54 -9.01
CA GLY A 265 17.82 -18.70 -8.32
C GLY A 265 16.93 -18.39 -7.11
N VAL A 266 16.81 -17.14 -6.67
CA VAL A 266 15.93 -16.75 -5.56
C VAL A 266 14.47 -16.78 -6.01
N TYR A 267 13.65 -17.51 -5.27
CA TYR A 267 12.18 -17.49 -5.40
C TYR A 267 11.60 -16.30 -4.63
N PHE A 268 10.66 -15.60 -5.23
CA PHE A 268 9.98 -14.49 -4.59
C PHE A 268 8.53 -14.37 -5.07
N VAL A 269 7.79 -13.45 -4.49
CA VAL A 269 6.44 -13.10 -4.94
C VAL A 269 6.37 -11.61 -5.17
N ASP A 270 5.62 -11.17 -6.18
CA ASP A 270 5.34 -9.76 -6.42
C ASP A 270 4.00 -9.57 -7.15
N MET A 271 3.58 -8.35 -7.35
CA MET A 271 2.31 -7.99 -7.96
C MET A 271 2.23 -8.41 -9.44
N PRO A 272 1.06 -8.84 -9.94
CA PRO A 272 0.82 -9.01 -11.39
C PRO A 272 1.21 -7.76 -12.19
N TRP A 273 0.98 -6.57 -11.64
CA TRP A 273 1.39 -5.29 -12.23
C TRP A 273 2.85 -5.28 -12.68
N LEU A 274 3.75 -5.90 -11.93
CA LEU A 274 5.19 -5.92 -12.21
C LEU A 274 5.63 -7.18 -12.97
N LEU A 275 5.01 -8.33 -12.69
CA LEU A 275 5.48 -9.62 -13.18
C LEU A 275 4.70 -10.17 -14.37
N ALA A 276 3.46 -9.75 -14.57
CA ALA A 276 2.56 -10.28 -15.58
C ALA A 276 1.90 -9.13 -16.40
N PRO A 277 2.65 -8.46 -17.27
CA PRO A 277 2.14 -7.31 -18.03
C PRO A 277 0.95 -7.67 -18.93
N ASP A 278 0.84 -8.91 -19.35
CA ASP A 278 -0.25 -9.41 -20.20
C ASP A 278 -1.48 -9.88 -19.40
N HIS A 279 -1.46 -9.76 -18.08
CA HIS A 279 -2.57 -10.15 -17.23
C HIS A 279 -3.80 -9.27 -17.52
N PRO A 280 -5.02 -9.83 -17.69
CA PRO A 280 -6.22 -9.07 -18.05
C PRO A 280 -6.51 -7.88 -17.12
N ALA A 281 -6.30 -8.06 -15.81
CA ALA A 281 -6.46 -6.99 -14.84
C ALA A 281 -5.47 -5.84 -15.05
N VAL A 282 -4.28 -6.10 -15.58
CA VAL A 282 -3.20 -5.12 -15.80
C VAL A 282 -3.39 -4.36 -17.10
N LEU A 283 -3.79 -5.05 -18.18
CA LEU A 283 -3.92 -4.48 -19.53
C LEU A 283 -4.91 -3.31 -19.62
N SER A 284 -5.84 -3.20 -18.64
CA SER A 284 -6.87 -2.17 -18.65
C SER A 284 -6.35 -0.77 -18.29
N TYR A 285 -5.15 -0.67 -17.71
CA TYR A 285 -4.64 0.57 -17.13
C TYR A 285 -3.37 1.05 -17.79
N GLU A 286 -3.26 2.37 -17.93
CA GLU A 286 -2.07 3.01 -18.46
C GLU A 286 -0.90 2.93 -17.44
N ARG A 287 0.29 2.60 -17.94
CA ARG A 287 1.49 2.54 -17.11
C ARG A 287 2.09 3.93 -16.92
N PRO A 288 2.58 4.24 -15.71
CA PRO A 288 3.32 5.47 -15.50
C PRO A 288 4.63 5.46 -16.31
N ASP A 289 5.12 6.66 -16.66
CA ASP A 289 6.37 6.84 -17.40
C ASP A 289 7.53 6.09 -16.69
N PRO A 290 8.19 5.12 -17.36
CA PRO A 290 9.28 4.36 -16.77
C PRO A 290 10.46 5.22 -16.29
N ALA A 291 10.69 6.39 -16.92
CA ALA A 291 11.74 7.31 -16.53
C ALA A 291 11.50 7.95 -15.15
N GLN A 292 10.24 7.97 -14.70
CA GLN A 292 9.82 8.58 -13.43
C GLN A 292 9.39 7.56 -12.38
N ALA A 293 9.08 6.34 -12.79
CA ALA A 293 8.47 5.32 -11.95
C ALA A 293 9.40 4.12 -11.73
N ASN A 294 10.16 4.13 -10.63
CA ASN A 294 10.87 2.94 -10.17
C ASN A 294 9.86 1.87 -9.67
N ILE A 295 10.34 0.67 -9.39
CA ILE A 295 9.50 -0.47 -8.92
C ILE A 295 8.66 -0.13 -7.69
N GLU A 296 9.24 0.58 -6.73
CA GLU A 296 8.50 1.00 -5.53
C GLU A 296 7.34 1.94 -5.87
N TYR A 297 7.57 2.94 -6.71
CA TYR A 297 6.52 3.83 -7.21
C TYR A 297 5.40 3.04 -7.92
N GLN A 298 5.78 2.09 -8.78
CA GLN A 298 4.82 1.25 -9.50
C GLN A 298 3.95 0.39 -8.57
N ARG A 299 4.51 -0.12 -7.46
CA ARG A 299 3.72 -0.84 -6.45
C ARG A 299 2.67 0.05 -5.81
N PHE A 300 3.04 1.27 -5.41
CA PHE A 300 2.09 2.22 -4.83
C PHE A 300 1.03 2.69 -5.85
N TYR A 301 1.40 2.83 -7.11
CA TYR A 301 0.45 3.09 -8.18
C TYR A 301 -0.57 1.95 -8.33
N ALA A 302 -0.12 0.71 -8.35
CA ALA A 302 -0.98 -0.47 -8.39
C ALA A 302 -1.89 -0.58 -7.14
N ILE A 303 -1.38 -0.26 -5.94
CA ILE A 303 -2.19 -0.16 -4.71
C ILE A 303 -3.33 0.86 -4.92
N GLY A 304 -3.06 2.01 -5.53
CA GLY A 304 -4.07 3.02 -5.82
C GLY A 304 -5.17 2.51 -6.76
N ILE A 305 -4.81 1.77 -7.80
CA ILE A 305 -5.77 1.15 -8.73
C ILE A 305 -6.72 0.22 -7.98
N ASP A 306 -6.17 -0.75 -7.25
CA ASP A 306 -7.00 -1.72 -6.55
C ASP A 306 -7.77 -1.11 -5.37
N ALA A 307 -7.23 -0.10 -4.69
CA ALA A 307 -7.93 0.63 -3.65
C ALA A 307 -9.23 1.28 -4.18
N TYR A 308 -9.20 1.87 -5.37
CA TYR A 308 -10.40 2.39 -6.01
C TYR A 308 -11.41 1.27 -6.34
N ARG A 309 -10.94 0.16 -6.92
CA ARG A 309 -11.79 -0.99 -7.28
C ARG A 309 -12.45 -1.61 -6.06
N ILE A 310 -11.70 -1.75 -4.97
CA ILE A 310 -12.20 -2.21 -3.67
C ILE A 310 -13.27 -1.24 -3.14
N ALA A 311 -12.99 0.07 -3.15
CA ALA A 311 -13.95 1.08 -2.72
C ALA A 311 -15.26 0.99 -3.50
N GLN A 312 -15.20 0.83 -4.82
CA GLN A 312 -16.38 0.63 -5.67
C GLN A 312 -17.15 -0.66 -5.31
N SER A 313 -16.44 -1.73 -5.00
CA SER A 313 -17.07 -2.99 -4.58
C SER A 313 -17.77 -2.87 -3.23
N LEU A 314 -17.12 -2.23 -2.24
CA LEU A 314 -17.64 -2.04 -0.88
C LEU A 314 -18.75 -0.97 -0.78
N LEU A 315 -18.87 -0.09 -1.77
CA LEU A 315 -19.94 0.91 -1.85
C LEU A 315 -21.27 0.34 -2.37
N ARG A 316 -21.29 -0.87 -2.92
CA ARG A 316 -22.51 -1.48 -3.42
C ARG A 316 -23.41 -1.89 -2.24
N PRO A 317 -24.63 -1.35 -2.13
CA PRO A 317 -25.56 -1.79 -1.11
C PRO A 317 -25.88 -3.26 -1.31
N ASP A 318 -25.98 -4.02 -0.22
CA ASP A 318 -26.43 -5.43 -0.19
C ASP A 318 -25.56 -6.44 -0.97
N ALA A 319 -24.37 -6.05 -1.45
CA ALA A 319 -23.45 -6.99 -2.10
C ALA A 319 -22.36 -7.44 -1.12
N GLU A 320 -22.26 -8.74 -0.91
CA GLU A 320 -21.09 -9.34 -0.28
C GLU A 320 -19.86 -9.08 -1.15
N PHE A 321 -18.73 -8.74 -0.50
CA PHE A 321 -17.47 -8.52 -1.23
C PHE A 321 -17.09 -9.78 -2.00
N GLN A 322 -17.06 -9.70 -3.31
CA GLN A 322 -16.59 -10.80 -4.15
C GLN A 322 -15.06 -10.69 -4.30
N PRO A 323 -14.34 -11.81 -4.28
CA PRO A 323 -12.91 -11.81 -4.56
C PRO A 323 -12.58 -11.05 -5.84
N LEU A 324 -11.54 -10.24 -5.81
CA LEU A 324 -11.15 -9.35 -6.89
C LEU A 324 -9.84 -9.82 -7.52
N ASP A 325 -9.87 -10.06 -8.83
CA ASP A 325 -8.66 -10.24 -9.61
C ASP A 325 -8.02 -8.86 -9.84
N GLY A 326 -7.03 -8.55 -8.98
CA GLY A 326 -6.42 -7.23 -8.87
C GLY A 326 -5.10 -7.12 -9.62
N VAL A 327 -4.68 -5.87 -9.85
CA VAL A 327 -3.33 -5.58 -10.37
C VAL A 327 -2.23 -5.83 -9.32
N THR A 328 -2.62 -5.90 -8.05
CA THR A 328 -1.71 -6.20 -6.94
C THR A 328 -1.70 -7.69 -6.56
N GLY A 329 -2.62 -8.49 -7.09
CA GLY A 329 -2.81 -9.90 -6.80
C GLY A 329 -4.28 -10.28 -6.67
N TYR A 330 -4.56 -11.53 -6.37
CA TYR A 330 -5.91 -12.00 -6.09
C TYR A 330 -6.32 -11.57 -4.68
N ILE A 331 -7.36 -10.73 -4.58
CA ILE A 331 -7.74 -10.03 -3.35
C ILE A 331 -8.98 -10.68 -2.75
N THR A 332 -8.89 -11.05 -1.47
CA THR A 332 -9.99 -11.61 -0.67
C THR A 332 -10.19 -10.80 0.60
N LEU A 333 -11.42 -10.74 1.10
CA LEU A 333 -11.78 -10.09 2.36
C LEU A 333 -12.03 -11.14 3.43
N ASP A 334 -11.37 -11.02 4.59
CA ASP A 334 -11.60 -11.89 5.74
C ASP A 334 -12.69 -11.33 6.69
N ARG A 335 -13.01 -12.11 7.73
CA ARG A 335 -14.02 -11.74 8.73
C ARG A 335 -13.62 -10.55 9.61
N GLU A 336 -12.31 -10.28 9.72
CA GLU A 336 -11.75 -9.13 10.45
C GLU A 336 -11.64 -7.88 9.57
N ARG A 337 -12.24 -7.89 8.38
CA ARG A 337 -12.20 -6.80 7.39
C ARG A 337 -10.79 -6.46 6.90
N ARG A 338 -9.94 -7.45 6.80
CA ARG A 338 -8.62 -7.35 6.20
C ARG A 338 -8.67 -7.90 4.78
N LEU A 339 -8.21 -7.10 3.84
CA LEU A 339 -8.10 -7.52 2.46
C LEU A 339 -6.70 -8.13 2.24
N ALA A 340 -6.66 -9.44 2.17
CA ALA A 340 -5.45 -10.18 1.83
C ALA A 340 -5.30 -10.25 0.30
N ARG A 341 -4.07 -10.17 -0.18
CA ARG A 341 -3.74 -10.36 -1.60
C ARG A 341 -2.79 -11.54 -1.77
N GLU A 342 -3.04 -12.37 -2.75
CA GLU A 342 -2.13 -13.43 -3.18
C GLU A 342 -1.37 -12.95 -4.42
N ALA A 343 -0.06 -12.75 -4.25
CA ALA A 343 0.83 -12.22 -5.26
C ALA A 343 1.29 -13.32 -6.23
N VAL A 344 1.88 -12.94 -7.36
CA VAL A 344 2.40 -13.87 -8.37
C VAL A 344 3.76 -14.41 -7.92
N PRO A 345 3.95 -15.75 -7.87
CA PRO A 345 5.24 -16.34 -7.56
C PRO A 345 6.17 -16.27 -8.78
N ALA A 346 7.43 -15.95 -8.53
CA ALA A 346 8.47 -15.83 -9.55
C ALA A 346 9.83 -16.31 -9.04
N GLN A 347 10.77 -16.44 -9.96
CA GLN A 347 12.17 -16.71 -9.69
C GLN A 347 13.08 -15.81 -10.54
N PHE A 348 14.17 -15.34 -9.97
CA PHE A 348 15.22 -14.71 -10.77
C PHE A 348 16.01 -15.77 -11.54
N VAL A 349 16.05 -15.63 -12.86
CA VAL A 349 16.81 -16.51 -13.77
C VAL A 349 17.66 -15.63 -14.67
N GLN A 350 18.98 -15.68 -14.52
CA GLN A 350 19.93 -14.81 -15.20
C GLN A 350 19.63 -13.31 -15.01
N GLY A 351 19.11 -12.96 -13.82
CA GLY A 351 18.71 -11.60 -13.47
C GLY A 351 17.33 -11.18 -13.97
N GLU A 352 16.70 -11.93 -14.87
CA GLU A 352 15.33 -11.70 -15.31
C GLU A 352 14.32 -12.32 -14.32
N THR A 353 13.14 -11.72 -14.23
CA THR A 353 12.04 -12.27 -13.46
C THR A 353 11.26 -13.28 -14.30
N LYS A 354 11.18 -14.54 -13.84
CA LYS A 354 10.36 -15.57 -14.48
C LYS A 354 9.21 -15.97 -13.55
N VAL A 355 7.99 -15.74 -14.02
CA VAL A 355 6.79 -16.20 -13.33
C VAL A 355 6.78 -17.72 -13.26
N LEU A 356 6.46 -18.27 -12.09
CA LEU A 356 6.27 -19.70 -11.92
C LEU A 356 4.87 -20.09 -12.40
N SER A 357 4.77 -20.97 -13.38
CA SER A 357 3.50 -21.58 -13.74
C SER A 357 3.03 -22.48 -12.60
N ASP A 358 1.77 -22.33 -12.16
CA ASP A 358 1.16 -23.31 -11.26
C ASP A 358 1.20 -24.69 -11.91
N ALA A 359 2.03 -25.58 -11.35
CA ALA A 359 2.10 -26.98 -11.79
C ALA A 359 0.81 -27.79 -11.45
N SER A 360 -0.28 -27.12 -11.11
CA SER A 360 -1.56 -27.71 -10.68
C SER A 360 -2.69 -27.56 -11.71
N SER A 361 -2.36 -27.21 -12.98
CA SER A 361 -3.34 -27.13 -14.08
C SER A 361 -3.18 -28.28 -15.08
N GLN A 362 -2.75 -29.47 -14.62
CA GLN A 362 -2.83 -30.71 -15.42
C GLN A 362 -3.54 -31.79 -14.65
#